data_30b3af0eaa951df7d8c30f51d6d66088
#
_entry.id   30b3af0eaa951df7d8c30f51d6d66088
#
_cell.length_a   1.000
_cell.length_b   1.000
_cell.length_c   1.000
_cell.angle_alpha   90.00
_cell.angle_beta   90.00
_cell.angle_gamma   90.00
#
_symmetry.space_group_name_H-M   'P 1'
#
loop_
_entity.id
_entity.type
_entity.pdbx_description
1 polymer ?
#
loop_
_entity_poly.entity_id
_entity_poly.type
_entity_poly.pdbx_seq_one_letter_code
_entity_poly.pdbx_strand_id
1 'polypeptide(L)'
;AGLGLNGYTTIAVGEGGQIFSAVTGQATTTPTNPAAPANLNGIAFAGVGWVAAGDNGTLLFTQDGSTWTAQTSGTTANFRGVAGTSIGGFVAVGDGGVIANGASGTTWTLAASPTTQPLHAAAVGSAAYVVVGAAGTILTSVDSTTWEPRASGTSADLRGTAYGALTTTVDGVTAITNMYVAVGAGGVILRSTDATTW
;
A
#
# COMPACT_ATOMS: atom_id res chain seq x y z
N ALA A 1 8.38 -30.74 15.62
CA ALA A 1 9.30 -29.76 15.06
C ALA A 1 8.72 -28.38 15.33
N GLY A 2 9.32 -27.65 16.27
CA GLY A 2 8.83 -26.33 16.68
C GLY A 2 9.24 -25.28 15.67
N LEU A 3 8.27 -24.54 15.13
CA LEU A 3 8.49 -23.32 14.37
C LEU A 3 8.83 -22.18 15.35
N GLY A 4 10.12 -22.03 15.64
CA GLY A 4 10.63 -20.84 16.29
C GLY A 4 10.73 -19.70 15.29
N LEU A 5 9.66 -18.96 15.06
CA LEU A 5 9.68 -17.78 14.21
C LEU A 5 10.05 -16.53 15.04
N ASN A 6 11.33 -16.33 15.28
CA ASN A 6 11.88 -15.08 15.82
C ASN A 6 12.67 -14.31 14.76
N GLY A 7 12.34 -14.42 13.48
CA GLY A 7 12.99 -13.68 12.40
C GLY A 7 12.01 -12.77 11.68
N TYR A 8 12.30 -11.47 11.62
CA TYR A 8 11.58 -10.55 10.74
C TYR A 8 11.91 -10.91 9.29
N THR A 9 10.88 -11.17 8.48
CA THR A 9 11.05 -11.37 7.04
C THR A 9 10.98 -10.03 6.34
N THR A 10 12.02 -9.66 5.61
CA THR A 10 12.01 -8.51 4.71
C THR A 10 11.77 -9.02 3.30
N ILE A 11 10.82 -8.43 2.59
CA ILE A 11 10.52 -8.77 1.21
C ILE A 11 10.67 -7.52 0.34
N ALA A 12 11.33 -7.68 -0.81
CA ALA A 12 11.44 -6.67 -1.85
C ALA A 12 10.94 -7.24 -3.17
N VAL A 13 10.27 -6.41 -3.96
CA VAL A 13 9.72 -6.78 -5.27
C VAL A 13 10.25 -5.83 -6.34
N GLY A 14 10.26 -6.26 -7.60
CA GLY A 14 10.82 -5.45 -8.68
C GLY A 14 10.43 -5.90 -10.08
N GLU A 15 11.23 -5.47 -11.04
CA GLU A 15 11.04 -5.73 -12.47
C GLU A 15 11.05 -7.23 -12.78
N GLY A 16 10.28 -7.61 -13.83
CA GLY A 16 10.20 -8.99 -14.29
C GLY A 16 9.60 -9.95 -13.28
N GLY A 17 8.83 -9.45 -12.30
CA GLY A 17 8.18 -10.27 -11.26
C GLY A 17 9.14 -10.80 -10.21
N GLN A 18 10.33 -10.21 -10.06
CA GLN A 18 11.32 -10.67 -9.08
C GLN A 18 10.86 -10.36 -7.65
N ILE A 19 11.03 -11.35 -6.78
CA ILE A 19 10.75 -11.25 -5.34
C ILE A 19 11.96 -11.73 -4.57
N PHE A 20 12.49 -10.89 -3.70
CA PHE A 20 13.60 -11.20 -2.80
C PHE A 20 13.07 -11.27 -1.38
N SER A 21 13.40 -12.32 -0.66
CA SER A 21 13.07 -12.44 0.77
C SER A 21 14.32 -12.67 1.59
N ALA A 22 14.40 -12.01 2.74
CA ALA A 22 15.46 -12.18 3.72
C ALA A 22 14.86 -12.39 5.11
N VAL A 23 15.33 -13.39 5.81
CA VAL A 23 15.04 -13.62 7.24
C VAL A 23 16.19 -13.02 8.03
N THR A 24 15.92 -12.38 9.16
CA THR A 24 16.96 -11.79 10.02
C THR A 24 18.04 -12.81 10.36
N GLY A 25 19.30 -12.47 10.03
CA GLY A 25 20.46 -13.34 10.26
C GLY A 25 20.74 -14.37 9.16
N GLN A 26 19.95 -14.42 8.08
CA GLN A 26 20.19 -15.23 6.89
C GLN A 26 20.61 -14.33 5.72
N ALA A 27 21.53 -14.80 4.88
CA ALA A 27 21.84 -14.12 3.64
C ALA A 27 20.60 -14.13 2.73
N THR A 28 20.43 -13.05 1.95
CA THR A 28 19.35 -12.94 0.96
C THR A 28 19.32 -14.13 0.03
N THR A 29 18.16 -14.68 -0.17
CA THR A 29 17.92 -15.81 -1.03
C THR A 29 17.84 -15.42 -2.51
N THR A 30 17.97 -16.41 -3.39
CA THR A 30 17.69 -16.24 -4.82
C THR A 30 16.29 -15.72 -5.05
N PRO A 31 16.11 -14.83 -6.04
CA PRO A 31 14.78 -14.33 -6.36
C PRO A 31 13.87 -15.48 -6.78
N THR A 32 12.68 -15.52 -6.21
CA THR A 32 11.60 -16.37 -6.70
C THR A 32 10.79 -15.58 -7.72
N ASN A 33 10.50 -16.17 -8.87
CA ASN A 33 9.61 -15.58 -9.87
C ASN A 33 8.35 -16.46 -9.96
N PRO A 34 7.29 -16.15 -9.23
CA PRO A 34 6.06 -16.92 -9.31
C PRO A 34 5.29 -16.57 -10.57
N ALA A 35 5.54 -17.26 -11.68
CA ALA A 35 4.68 -17.38 -12.85
C ALA A 35 4.08 -16.09 -13.48
N ALA A 36 4.50 -14.89 -13.09
CA ALA A 36 4.03 -13.63 -13.65
C ALA A 36 5.23 -12.77 -14.07
N PRO A 37 5.51 -12.63 -15.38
CA PRO A 37 6.63 -11.81 -15.86
C PRO A 37 6.36 -10.30 -15.78
N ALA A 38 5.29 -9.88 -15.11
CA ALA A 38 4.93 -8.49 -14.95
C ALA A 38 5.81 -7.82 -13.87
N ASN A 39 6.12 -6.53 -14.04
CA ASN A 39 6.81 -5.77 -13.01
C ASN A 39 5.93 -5.69 -11.76
N LEU A 40 6.54 -5.83 -10.59
CA LEU A 40 5.89 -5.63 -9.31
C LEU A 40 6.29 -4.26 -8.77
N ASN A 41 5.29 -3.38 -8.60
CA ASN A 41 5.48 -1.96 -8.30
C ASN A 41 5.31 -1.64 -6.81
N GLY A 42 4.72 -2.55 -6.05
CA GLY A 42 4.48 -2.35 -4.63
C GLY A 42 4.30 -3.65 -3.88
N ILE A 43 4.59 -3.61 -2.59
CA ILE A 43 4.37 -4.71 -1.66
C ILE A 43 3.87 -4.18 -0.33
N ALA A 44 2.93 -4.89 0.28
CA ALA A 44 2.41 -4.56 1.60
C ALA A 44 2.21 -5.82 2.44
N PHE A 45 2.37 -5.67 3.74
CA PHE A 45 2.01 -6.66 4.74
C PHE A 45 0.71 -6.28 5.43
N ALA A 46 -0.14 -7.26 5.66
CA ALA A 46 -1.27 -7.17 6.59
C ALA A 46 -1.23 -8.40 7.51
N GLY A 47 -1.94 -8.39 8.61
CA GLY A 47 -1.86 -9.45 9.62
C GLY A 47 -2.05 -10.89 9.13
N VAL A 48 -2.51 -11.08 7.91
CA VAL A 48 -2.76 -12.38 7.26
C VAL A 48 -1.68 -12.80 6.25
N GLY A 49 -0.75 -11.90 5.87
CA GLY A 49 0.28 -12.18 4.87
C GLY A 49 0.71 -10.96 4.07
N TRP A 50 1.35 -11.20 2.94
CA TRP A 50 1.90 -10.19 2.04
C TRP A 50 1.15 -10.18 0.71
N VAL A 51 0.97 -8.99 0.15
CA VAL A 51 0.47 -8.79 -1.21
C VAL A 51 1.50 -8.01 -2.00
N ALA A 52 1.87 -8.52 -3.18
CA ALA A 52 2.60 -7.77 -4.18
C ALA A 52 1.64 -7.38 -5.31
N ALA A 53 1.75 -6.14 -5.78
CA ALA A 53 0.92 -5.56 -6.82
C ALA A 53 1.78 -5.00 -7.96
N GLY A 54 1.32 -5.12 -9.20
CA GLY A 54 2.14 -4.75 -10.36
C GLY A 54 1.38 -4.52 -11.65
N ASP A 55 2.11 -4.58 -12.76
CA ASP A 55 1.60 -4.30 -14.08
C ASP A 55 0.56 -5.32 -14.52
N ASN A 56 -0.30 -4.91 -15.47
CA ASN A 56 -1.36 -5.74 -16.07
C ASN A 56 -2.33 -6.35 -15.05
N GLY A 57 -2.63 -5.60 -13.98
CA GLY A 57 -3.53 -6.05 -12.92
C GLY A 57 -2.97 -7.18 -12.06
N THR A 58 -1.65 -7.37 -12.07
CA THR A 58 -1.01 -8.44 -11.30
C THR A 58 -1.16 -8.22 -9.80
N LEU A 59 -1.69 -9.23 -9.12
CA LEU A 59 -1.71 -9.36 -7.66
C LEU A 59 -1.20 -10.74 -7.27
N LEU A 60 -0.27 -10.78 -6.35
CA LEU A 60 0.29 -12.01 -5.78
C LEU A 60 0.11 -11.98 -4.26
N PHE A 61 -0.24 -13.10 -3.67
CA PHE A 61 -0.41 -13.25 -2.22
C PHE A 61 0.46 -14.37 -1.67
N THR A 62 0.99 -14.17 -0.48
CA THR A 62 1.68 -15.19 0.32
C THR A 62 1.42 -15.01 1.81
N GLN A 63 1.35 -16.11 2.53
CA GLN A 63 1.30 -16.10 4.00
C GLN A 63 2.69 -16.26 4.63
N ASP A 64 3.60 -16.95 3.93
CA ASP A 64 4.90 -17.38 4.44
C ASP A 64 6.10 -16.61 3.85
N GLY A 65 5.85 -15.74 2.85
CA GLY A 65 6.90 -14.99 2.14
C GLY A 65 7.70 -15.83 1.14
N SER A 66 7.38 -17.10 0.95
CA SER A 66 8.10 -18.02 0.06
C SER A 66 7.23 -18.57 -1.06
N THR A 67 5.99 -18.94 -0.76
CA THR A 67 5.04 -19.50 -1.73
C THR A 67 4.05 -18.41 -2.16
N TRP A 68 4.14 -17.97 -3.40
CA TRP A 68 3.29 -16.91 -3.95
C TRP A 68 2.21 -17.47 -4.86
N THR A 69 0.99 -16.99 -4.69
CA THR A 69 -0.16 -17.38 -5.51
C THR A 69 -0.74 -16.17 -6.22
N ALA A 70 -1.00 -16.31 -7.53
CA ALA A 70 -1.65 -15.26 -8.31
C ALA A 70 -3.12 -15.12 -7.91
N GLN A 71 -3.58 -13.87 -7.82
CA GLN A 71 -4.94 -13.51 -7.47
C GLN A 71 -5.63 -12.83 -8.65
N THR A 72 -6.95 -12.99 -8.76
CA THR A 72 -7.75 -12.31 -9.78
C THR A 72 -8.11 -10.91 -9.29
N SER A 73 -7.57 -9.89 -9.93
CA SER A 73 -7.81 -8.48 -9.59
C SER A 73 -9.10 -7.89 -10.20
N GLY A 74 -9.62 -8.50 -11.25
CA GLY A 74 -10.76 -7.97 -12.01
C GLY A 74 -10.40 -6.82 -12.98
N THR A 75 -9.12 -6.52 -13.18
CA THR A 75 -8.64 -5.45 -14.07
C THR A 75 -7.35 -5.82 -14.77
N THR A 76 -7.04 -5.13 -15.87
CA THR A 76 -5.72 -5.15 -16.54
C THR A 76 -4.95 -3.85 -16.34
N ALA A 77 -5.48 -2.91 -15.55
CA ALA A 77 -4.77 -1.67 -15.22
C ALA A 77 -3.52 -1.97 -14.37
N ASN A 78 -2.46 -1.19 -14.57
CA ASN A 78 -1.26 -1.35 -13.76
C ASN A 78 -1.53 -0.84 -12.34
N PHE A 79 -1.26 -1.67 -11.35
CA PHE A 79 -1.17 -1.22 -9.97
C PHE A 79 0.20 -0.57 -9.73
N ARG A 80 0.18 0.59 -9.05
CA ARG A 80 1.38 1.36 -8.72
C ARG A 80 1.70 1.35 -7.24
N GLY A 81 0.71 1.12 -6.39
CA GLY A 81 0.86 1.03 -4.96
C GLY A 81 -0.10 0.06 -4.32
N VAL A 82 0.28 -0.45 -3.16
CA VAL A 82 -0.56 -1.29 -2.31
C VAL A 82 -0.29 -0.96 -0.84
N ALA A 83 -1.33 -0.97 -0.03
CA ALA A 83 -1.25 -0.82 1.41
C ALA A 83 -2.05 -1.90 2.11
N GLY A 84 -1.59 -2.31 3.30
CA GLY A 84 -2.23 -3.34 4.11
C GLY A 84 -2.66 -2.80 5.47
N THR A 85 -3.73 -3.34 6.02
CA THR A 85 -4.21 -3.05 7.38
C THR A 85 -3.66 -4.05 8.39
N SER A 86 -3.64 -3.70 9.67
CA SER A 86 -3.25 -4.62 10.74
C SER A 86 -4.21 -5.82 10.90
N ILE A 87 -5.42 -5.72 10.36
CA ILE A 87 -6.47 -6.73 10.47
C ILE A 87 -6.66 -7.59 9.21
N GLY A 88 -5.75 -7.47 8.23
CA GLY A 88 -5.70 -8.36 7.06
C GLY A 88 -6.31 -7.83 5.77
N GLY A 89 -6.83 -6.60 5.75
CA GLY A 89 -7.32 -5.95 4.53
C GLY A 89 -6.20 -5.30 3.72
N PHE A 90 -6.39 -5.17 2.40
CA PHE A 90 -5.48 -4.53 1.48
C PHE A 90 -6.21 -3.56 0.55
N VAL A 91 -5.51 -2.52 0.12
CA VAL A 91 -5.95 -1.63 -0.97
C VAL A 91 -4.83 -1.49 -1.98
N ALA A 92 -5.09 -1.84 -3.24
CA ALA A 92 -4.17 -1.64 -4.36
C ALA A 92 -4.72 -0.55 -5.28
N VAL A 93 -3.85 0.34 -5.75
CA VAL A 93 -4.23 1.52 -6.55
C VAL A 93 -3.33 1.68 -7.76
N GLY A 94 -3.85 2.30 -8.83
CA GLY A 94 -3.04 2.40 -10.05
C GLY A 94 -3.60 3.28 -11.16
N ASP A 95 -3.24 2.92 -12.39
CA ASP A 95 -3.56 3.67 -13.59
C ASP A 95 -5.07 3.77 -13.83
N GLY A 96 -5.49 4.89 -14.43
CA GLY A 96 -6.90 5.15 -14.70
C GLY A 96 -7.76 5.33 -13.44
N GLY A 97 -7.15 5.59 -12.30
CA GLY A 97 -7.84 5.75 -11.02
C GLY A 97 -8.32 4.43 -10.41
N VAL A 98 -7.79 3.28 -10.87
CA VAL A 98 -8.22 1.98 -10.34
C VAL A 98 -7.95 1.87 -8.84
N ILE A 99 -8.92 1.35 -8.11
CA ILE A 99 -8.82 0.99 -6.69
C ILE A 99 -9.38 -0.43 -6.55
N ALA A 100 -8.56 -1.33 -6.03
CA ALA A 100 -8.96 -2.69 -5.71
C ALA A 100 -8.87 -2.91 -4.20
N ASN A 101 -9.94 -3.46 -3.63
CA ASN A 101 -10.06 -3.79 -2.22
C ASN A 101 -9.92 -5.29 -2.04
N GLY A 102 -8.97 -5.71 -1.22
CA GLY A 102 -8.71 -7.11 -0.87
C GLY A 102 -9.00 -7.36 0.60
N ALA A 103 -10.12 -8.02 0.90
CA ALA A 103 -10.54 -8.25 2.29
C ALA A 103 -9.59 -9.18 3.06
N SER A 104 -8.88 -10.09 2.36
CA SER A 104 -7.98 -11.09 2.98
C SER A 104 -6.71 -11.35 2.15
N GLY A 105 -6.45 -10.53 1.13
CA GLY A 105 -5.37 -10.75 0.17
C GLY A 105 -5.68 -11.81 -0.90
N THR A 106 -6.73 -12.59 -0.76
CA THR A 106 -7.12 -13.66 -1.70
C THR A 106 -8.41 -13.37 -2.49
N THR A 107 -9.26 -12.46 -2.00
CA THR A 107 -10.48 -12.06 -2.68
C THR A 107 -10.45 -10.55 -2.92
N TRP A 108 -10.59 -10.14 -4.17
CA TRP A 108 -10.47 -8.75 -4.59
C TRP A 108 -11.74 -8.26 -5.27
N THR A 109 -12.10 -7.02 -5.00
CA THR A 109 -13.21 -6.31 -5.64
C THR A 109 -12.77 -4.92 -6.05
N LEU A 110 -13.22 -4.44 -7.21
CA LEU A 110 -12.96 -3.08 -7.64
C LEU A 110 -13.93 -2.13 -6.94
N ALA A 111 -13.38 -1.08 -6.31
CA ALA A 111 -14.17 0.01 -5.75
C ALA A 111 -14.47 1.06 -6.83
N ALA A 112 -15.60 1.75 -6.69
CA ALA A 112 -15.90 2.92 -7.53
C ALA A 112 -14.92 4.05 -7.17
N SER A 113 -14.18 4.53 -8.18
CA SER A 113 -13.24 5.64 -8.01
C SER A 113 -13.86 6.95 -8.49
N PRO A 114 -13.76 8.04 -7.72
CA PRO A 114 -14.25 9.35 -8.14
C PRO A 114 -13.29 10.08 -9.11
N THR A 115 -12.25 9.41 -9.58
CA THR A 115 -11.24 9.98 -10.48
C THR A 115 -10.79 8.97 -11.53
N THR A 116 -10.32 9.48 -12.67
CA THR A 116 -9.57 8.73 -13.69
C THR A 116 -8.07 9.03 -13.66
N GLN A 117 -7.63 9.91 -12.76
CA GLN A 117 -6.21 10.24 -12.61
C GLN A 117 -5.43 9.02 -12.09
N PRO A 118 -4.21 8.79 -12.57
CA PRO A 118 -3.35 7.74 -12.01
C PRO A 118 -3.16 7.92 -10.52
N LEU A 119 -3.36 6.85 -9.77
CA LEU A 119 -3.14 6.78 -8.33
C LEU A 119 -1.79 6.09 -8.07
N HIS A 120 -0.93 6.71 -7.27
CA HIS A 120 0.47 6.30 -7.16
C HIS A 120 0.78 5.55 -5.86
N ALA A 121 0.15 5.92 -4.76
CA ALA A 121 0.41 5.33 -3.46
C ALA A 121 -0.84 5.30 -2.58
N ALA A 122 -0.84 4.36 -1.64
CA ALA A 122 -1.85 4.23 -0.60
C ALA A 122 -1.20 4.12 0.77
N ALA A 123 -1.87 4.64 1.79
CA ALA A 123 -1.53 4.45 3.20
C ALA A 123 -2.79 4.15 4.00
N VAL A 124 -2.62 3.40 5.08
CA VAL A 124 -3.69 3.07 6.01
C VAL A 124 -3.33 3.64 7.36
N GLY A 125 -4.20 4.48 7.89
CA GLY A 125 -4.07 5.03 9.22
C GLY A 125 -5.19 4.60 10.16
N SER A 126 -5.18 5.14 11.37
CA SER A 126 -6.20 4.83 12.37
C SER A 126 -7.58 5.40 12.04
N ALA A 127 -7.65 6.49 11.27
CA ALA A 127 -8.91 7.18 10.95
C ALA A 127 -9.41 6.86 9.55
N ALA A 128 -8.51 6.63 8.58
CA ALA A 128 -8.87 6.45 7.17
C ALA A 128 -7.79 5.76 6.36
N TYR A 129 -8.20 5.26 5.21
CA TYR A 129 -7.34 4.98 4.06
C TYR A 129 -7.10 6.29 3.31
N VAL A 130 -5.88 6.51 2.89
CA VAL A 130 -5.48 7.67 2.07
C VAL A 130 -4.81 7.17 0.81
N VAL A 131 -5.26 7.68 -0.33
CA VAL A 131 -4.69 7.40 -1.64
C VAL A 131 -4.28 8.71 -2.28
N VAL A 132 -3.10 8.75 -2.89
CA VAL A 132 -2.58 9.92 -3.57
C VAL A 132 -2.19 9.62 -5.01
N GLY A 133 -2.24 10.64 -5.88
CA GLY A 133 -1.99 10.43 -7.30
C GLY A 133 -1.65 11.71 -8.06
N ALA A 134 -1.78 11.61 -9.40
CA ALA A 134 -1.49 12.68 -10.33
C ALA A 134 -2.37 13.90 -10.09
N ALA A 135 -1.90 15.07 -10.54
CA ALA A 135 -2.61 16.35 -10.49
C ALA A 135 -3.12 16.72 -9.09
N GLY A 136 -2.34 16.42 -8.05
CA GLY A 136 -2.69 16.72 -6.66
C GLY A 136 -3.83 15.86 -6.10
N THR A 137 -4.17 14.76 -6.73
CA THR A 137 -5.26 13.89 -6.27
C THR A 137 -5.00 13.34 -4.88
N ILE A 138 -5.96 13.53 -3.97
CA ILE A 138 -6.06 12.85 -2.68
C ILE A 138 -7.47 12.28 -2.56
N LEU A 139 -7.56 10.98 -2.27
CA LEU A 139 -8.81 10.30 -1.95
C LEU A 139 -8.72 9.70 -0.56
N THR A 140 -9.82 9.71 0.16
CA THR A 140 -9.92 9.07 1.49
C THR A 140 -11.13 8.17 1.59
N SER A 141 -11.01 7.14 2.42
CA SER A 141 -12.08 6.21 2.72
C SER A 141 -11.99 5.72 4.15
N VAL A 142 -13.11 5.50 4.81
CA VAL A 142 -13.16 4.87 6.14
C VAL A 142 -13.40 3.36 6.07
N ASP A 143 -13.87 2.87 4.91
CA ASP A 143 -14.31 1.49 4.71
C ASP A 143 -13.62 0.77 3.56
N SER A 144 -12.68 1.44 2.87
CA SER A 144 -11.96 1.01 1.65
C SER A 144 -12.86 0.78 0.41
N THR A 145 -14.15 1.03 0.50
CA THR A 145 -15.13 0.82 -0.58
C THR A 145 -15.69 2.11 -1.13
N THR A 146 -15.95 3.08 -0.26
CA THR A 146 -16.47 4.41 -0.61
C THR A 146 -15.34 5.43 -0.51
N TRP A 147 -15.04 6.12 -1.61
CA TRP A 147 -13.92 7.04 -1.71
C TRP A 147 -14.36 8.46 -1.97
N GLU A 148 -13.81 9.39 -1.19
CA GLU A 148 -14.12 10.82 -1.27
C GLU A 148 -12.88 11.63 -1.65
N PRO A 149 -12.98 12.56 -2.62
CA PRO A 149 -11.90 13.46 -2.96
C PRO A 149 -11.66 14.51 -1.87
N ARG A 150 -10.39 14.83 -1.64
CA ARG A 150 -9.95 15.89 -0.71
C ARG A 150 -9.14 16.96 -1.45
N ALA A 151 -9.33 18.22 -1.04
CA ALA A 151 -8.56 19.33 -1.57
C ALA A 151 -7.11 19.27 -1.05
N SER A 152 -6.15 19.06 -1.95
CA SER A 152 -4.72 19.05 -1.61
C SER A 152 -4.07 20.44 -1.62
N GLY A 153 -4.72 21.44 -2.24
CA GLY A 153 -4.14 22.77 -2.42
C GLY A 153 -3.01 22.84 -3.47
N THR A 154 -2.77 21.76 -4.23
CA THR A 154 -1.72 21.68 -5.25
C THR A 154 -2.20 20.95 -6.50
N SER A 155 -1.57 21.23 -7.64
CA SER A 155 -1.72 20.45 -8.88
C SER A 155 -0.51 19.54 -9.14
N ALA A 156 0.46 19.48 -8.23
CA ALA A 156 1.64 18.63 -8.36
C ALA A 156 1.26 17.14 -8.21
N ASP A 157 1.92 16.27 -8.98
CA ASP A 157 1.78 14.83 -8.79
C ASP A 157 2.24 14.42 -7.40
N LEU A 158 1.35 13.82 -6.63
CA LEU A 158 1.66 13.23 -5.33
C LEU A 158 2.07 11.77 -5.57
N ARG A 159 3.28 11.41 -5.14
CA ARG A 159 3.92 10.14 -5.50
C ARG A 159 4.04 9.17 -4.35
N GLY A 160 3.92 9.67 -3.12
CA GLY A 160 4.04 8.85 -1.92
C GLY A 160 3.12 9.36 -0.82
N THR A 161 2.63 8.44 0.00
CA THR A 161 1.90 8.75 1.22
C THR A 161 2.26 7.76 2.31
N ALA A 162 2.27 8.23 3.54
CA ALA A 162 2.53 7.42 4.72
C ALA A 162 1.65 7.89 5.88
N TYR A 163 1.42 6.98 6.82
CA TYR A 163 0.81 7.27 8.10
C TYR A 163 1.78 6.90 9.22
N GLY A 164 1.83 7.73 10.24
CA GLY A 164 2.62 7.48 11.45
C GLY A 164 1.99 8.10 12.68
N ALA A 165 2.33 7.53 13.84
CA ALA A 165 1.97 8.08 15.14
C ALA A 165 3.22 8.72 15.76
N LEU A 166 3.17 10.03 15.98
CA LEU A 166 4.22 10.76 16.69
C LEU A 166 3.88 10.78 18.18
N THR A 167 4.74 10.20 18.98
CA THR A 167 4.62 10.24 20.44
C THR A 167 5.52 11.34 20.98
N THR A 168 4.94 12.29 21.69
CA THR A 168 5.67 13.36 22.41
C THR A 168 5.40 13.26 23.90
N THR A 169 6.46 13.36 24.72
CA THR A 169 6.33 13.38 26.18
C THR A 169 6.91 14.71 26.69
N VAL A 170 6.06 15.50 27.34
CA VAL A 170 6.43 16.77 27.97
C VAL A 170 5.96 16.70 29.42
N ASP A 171 6.84 16.97 30.38
CA ASP A 171 6.56 16.95 31.83
C ASP A 171 5.87 15.66 32.30
N GLY A 172 6.27 14.50 31.73
CA GLY A 172 5.68 13.21 32.07
C GLY A 172 4.32 12.93 31.46
N VAL A 173 3.75 13.87 30.67
CA VAL A 173 2.51 13.67 29.92
C VAL A 173 2.84 13.23 28.50
N THR A 174 2.35 12.07 28.11
CA THR A 174 2.54 11.52 26.77
C THR A 174 1.33 11.86 25.89
N ALA A 175 1.57 12.56 24.78
CA ALA A 175 0.60 12.81 23.74
C ALA A 175 0.96 12.02 22.49
N ILE A 176 -0.04 11.42 21.83
CA ILE A 176 0.10 10.75 20.54
C ILE A 176 -0.61 11.60 19.50
N THR A 177 0.14 12.03 18.48
CA THR A 177 -0.42 12.74 17.32
C THR A 177 -0.31 11.84 16.10
N ASN A 178 -1.45 11.44 15.57
CA ASN A 178 -1.53 10.71 14.32
C ASN A 178 -1.32 11.67 13.16
N MET A 179 -0.55 11.26 12.16
CA MET A 179 -0.23 12.12 11.01
C MET A 179 -0.18 11.31 9.72
N TYR A 180 -0.88 11.81 8.73
CA TYR A 180 -0.72 11.42 7.33
C TYR A 180 0.20 12.43 6.66
N VAL A 181 1.08 11.94 5.81
CA VAL A 181 1.99 12.77 5.01
C VAL A 181 1.84 12.35 3.56
N ALA A 182 1.72 13.31 2.65
CA ALA A 182 1.78 13.10 1.21
C ALA A 182 2.94 13.90 0.64
N VAL A 183 3.71 13.28 -0.25
CA VAL A 183 4.88 13.90 -0.89
C VAL A 183 4.78 13.81 -2.41
N GLY A 184 5.34 14.78 -3.12
CA GLY A 184 5.16 14.83 -4.56
C GLY A 184 6.21 15.62 -5.34
N ALA A 185 5.89 15.84 -6.60
CA ALA A 185 6.72 16.60 -7.52
C ALA A 185 6.94 18.03 -7.01
N GLY A 186 8.09 18.62 -7.40
CA GLY A 186 8.44 19.97 -7.00
C GLY A 186 8.75 20.15 -5.52
N GLY A 187 8.99 19.06 -4.78
CA GLY A 187 9.27 19.11 -3.34
C GLY A 187 8.04 19.36 -2.47
N VAL A 188 6.83 19.13 -3.00
CA VAL A 188 5.59 19.26 -2.22
C VAL A 188 5.57 18.25 -1.09
N ILE A 189 5.26 18.74 0.12
CA ILE A 189 5.00 17.93 1.32
C ILE A 189 3.71 18.45 1.94
N LEU A 190 2.71 17.60 2.03
CA LEU A 190 1.43 17.87 2.68
C LEU A 190 1.30 17.00 3.91
N ARG A 191 0.58 17.48 4.91
CA ARG A 191 0.30 16.75 6.14
C ARG A 191 -1.15 16.93 6.56
N SER A 192 -1.69 15.90 7.19
CA SER A 192 -3.04 15.93 7.77
C SER A 192 -3.08 15.10 9.04
N THR A 193 -3.81 15.56 10.05
CA THR A 193 -4.05 14.81 11.29
C THR A 193 -5.40 14.08 11.26
N ASP A 194 -6.27 14.43 10.32
CA ASP A 194 -7.65 13.94 10.21
C ASP A 194 -7.96 13.26 8.87
N ALA A 195 -6.98 13.21 7.95
CA ALA A 195 -7.11 12.75 6.58
C ALA A 195 -8.07 13.59 5.70
N THR A 196 -8.65 14.67 6.21
CA THR A 196 -9.63 15.51 5.50
C THR A 196 -9.09 16.88 5.14
N THR A 197 -8.31 17.47 6.02
CA THR A 197 -7.68 18.79 5.85
C THR A 197 -6.19 18.61 5.58
N TRP A 198 -5.71 19.18 4.49
CA TRP A 198 -4.33 18.99 4.02
C TRP A 198 -3.60 20.33 3.83
#